data_81c8ce191df3d6429d1f386de88de9c4
#
_entry.id   81c8ce191df3d6429d1f386de88de9c4
#
_cell.length_a   1.000
_cell.length_b   1.000
_cell.length_c   1.000
_cell.angle_alpha   90.00
_cell.angle_beta   90.00
_cell.angle_gamma   90.00
#
_symmetry.space_group_name_H-M   'P 1'
#
loop_
_entity.id
_entity.type
_entity.pdbx_description
1 polymer ?
#
loop_
_entity_poly.entity_id
_entity_poly.type
_entity_poly.pdbx_seq_one_letter_code
_entity_poly.pdbx_strand_id
1 'polypeptide(L)'
;NRNTIEFLGIWEEIHNPNFNYGEFAIIKSQAGLNSYKLSVKEWTEKTDALGIISKAGRYGGTYADKDIAFEFGMWISPKFKLLLIKGFERLKAEEQKQIGWNAKRELSKINYRIHTDAIKNNLVPKELTKNQINFVYAEEADVLNMALFGMTAKEWRDKNPELKGNIRDYATMNELICLANLENLNSVFINEGLKQSERLEKLNKIAISQMQILNDTDIKYLK
;
A
#
# COMPACT_ATOMS: atom_id res chain seq x y z
N ASN A 1 14.86 -5.99 35.59
CA ASN A 1 13.44 -6.29 35.46
C ASN A 1 13.29 -7.49 34.52
N ARG A 2 12.34 -8.41 34.81
CA ARG A 2 12.13 -9.64 34.06
C ARG A 2 11.83 -9.37 32.55
N ASN A 3 10.97 -8.41 32.28
CA ASN A 3 10.62 -8.05 30.89
C ASN A 3 11.84 -7.59 30.10
N THR A 4 12.76 -6.86 30.73
CA THR A 4 14.00 -6.42 30.07
C THR A 4 14.89 -7.61 29.69
N ILE A 5 15.03 -8.60 30.60
CA ILE A 5 15.80 -9.81 30.32
C ILE A 5 15.15 -10.66 29.24
N GLU A 6 13.82 -10.78 29.26
CA GLU A 6 13.09 -11.49 28.21
C GLU A 6 13.26 -10.81 26.83
N PHE A 7 13.16 -9.47 26.77
CA PHE A 7 13.38 -8.72 25.52
C PHE A 7 14.80 -8.93 24.99
N LEU A 8 15.82 -8.79 25.84
CA LEU A 8 17.21 -9.04 25.47
C LEU A 8 17.41 -10.46 24.94
N GLY A 9 16.83 -11.48 25.62
CA GLY A 9 16.92 -12.87 25.19
C GLY A 9 16.27 -13.11 23.82
N ILE A 10 15.09 -12.55 23.56
CA ILE A 10 14.40 -12.65 22.26
C ILE A 10 15.22 -11.97 21.16
N TRP A 11 15.81 -10.81 21.46
CA TRP A 11 16.67 -10.10 20.49
C TRP A 11 17.89 -10.95 20.11
N GLU A 12 18.59 -11.53 21.12
CA GLU A 12 19.73 -12.42 20.89
C GLU A 12 19.33 -13.67 20.10
N GLU A 13 18.19 -14.27 20.42
CA GLU A 13 17.65 -15.43 19.69
C GLU A 13 17.54 -15.19 18.19
N ILE A 14 17.11 -13.98 17.81
CA ILE A 14 16.92 -13.59 16.41
C ILE A 14 18.25 -13.28 15.71
N HIS A 15 19.24 -12.70 16.44
CA HIS A 15 20.42 -12.09 15.83
C HIS A 15 21.74 -12.77 16.16
N ASN A 16 21.77 -13.69 17.18
CA ASN A 16 22.99 -14.29 17.70
C ASN A 16 22.91 -15.82 17.70
N PRO A 17 23.48 -16.51 16.70
CA PRO A 17 23.45 -17.97 16.64
C PRO A 17 24.29 -18.66 17.74
N ASN A 18 25.17 -17.91 18.40
CA ASN A 18 26.04 -18.44 19.46
C ASN A 18 25.52 -18.12 20.88
N PHE A 19 24.30 -17.60 21.01
CA PHE A 19 23.73 -17.22 22.29
C PHE A 19 23.56 -18.38 23.23
N ASN A 20 24.05 -18.24 24.48
CA ASN A 20 23.99 -19.28 25.50
C ASN A 20 22.62 -19.32 26.18
N TYR A 21 21.69 -20.11 25.61
CA TYR A 21 20.33 -20.27 26.14
C TYR A 21 20.28 -20.90 27.53
N GLY A 22 21.27 -21.73 27.88
CA GLY A 22 21.34 -22.38 29.21
C GLY A 22 21.53 -21.34 30.31
N GLU A 23 22.53 -20.47 30.15
CA GLU A 23 22.77 -19.37 31.09
C GLU A 23 21.64 -18.34 31.07
N PHE A 24 21.07 -18.05 29.90
CA PHE A 24 19.90 -17.20 29.80
C PHE A 24 18.71 -17.70 30.62
N ALA A 25 18.42 -19.00 30.58
CA ALA A 25 17.33 -19.60 31.35
C ALA A 25 17.55 -19.46 32.89
N ILE A 26 18.79 -19.61 33.35
CA ILE A 26 19.16 -19.38 34.74
C ILE A 26 18.96 -17.91 35.13
N ILE A 27 19.47 -16.99 34.33
CA ILE A 27 19.30 -15.53 34.52
C ILE A 27 17.83 -15.17 34.57
N LYS A 28 17.04 -15.67 33.63
CA LYS A 28 15.59 -15.41 33.54
C LYS A 28 14.84 -15.92 34.76
N SER A 29 15.21 -17.07 35.32
CA SER A 29 14.59 -17.63 36.53
C SER A 29 14.82 -16.75 37.77
N GLN A 30 15.96 -16.07 37.83
CA GLN A 30 16.36 -15.20 38.94
C GLN A 30 15.86 -13.75 38.73
N ALA A 31 15.55 -13.37 37.51
CA ALA A 31 15.11 -12.02 37.19
C ALA A 31 13.74 -11.71 37.84
N GLY A 32 13.72 -10.65 38.63
CA GLY A 32 12.54 -10.22 39.41
C GLY A 32 12.66 -10.49 40.92
N LEU A 33 13.65 -11.25 41.38
CA LEU A 33 13.97 -11.35 42.78
C LEU A 33 14.59 -10.05 43.29
N ASN A 34 14.17 -9.57 44.48
CA ASN A 34 14.62 -8.28 45.02
C ASN A 34 16.15 -8.21 45.24
N SER A 35 16.80 -9.36 45.49
CA SER A 35 18.24 -9.46 45.67
C SER A 35 19.04 -9.64 44.38
N TYR A 36 18.36 -9.88 43.24
CA TYR A 36 19.05 -10.19 42.00
C TYR A 36 19.56 -8.90 41.32
N LYS A 37 20.84 -8.88 41.02
CA LYS A 37 21.51 -7.81 40.27
C LYS A 37 22.29 -8.46 39.13
N LEU A 38 22.19 -7.87 37.96
CA LEU A 38 22.90 -8.28 36.76
C LEU A 38 23.53 -7.04 36.10
N SER A 39 24.84 -7.06 35.90
CA SER A 39 25.53 -6.04 35.12
C SER A 39 25.52 -6.41 33.65
N VAL A 40 25.68 -5.38 32.77
CA VAL A 40 25.80 -5.62 31.33
C VAL A 40 27.01 -6.49 31.01
N LYS A 41 28.13 -6.30 31.73
CA LYS A 41 29.33 -7.13 31.58
C LYS A 41 29.05 -8.59 31.90
N GLU A 42 28.39 -8.83 33.02
CA GLU A 42 28.04 -10.21 33.45
C GLU A 42 27.04 -10.88 32.49
N TRP A 43 26.06 -10.10 31.95
CA TRP A 43 25.16 -10.56 30.93
C TRP A 43 25.93 -11.04 29.68
N THR A 44 26.81 -10.19 29.15
CA THR A 44 27.60 -10.48 27.95
C THR A 44 28.53 -11.70 28.15
N GLU A 45 29.22 -11.78 29.29
CA GLU A 45 30.17 -12.84 29.56
C GLU A 45 29.51 -14.23 29.80
N LYS A 46 28.30 -14.25 30.36
CA LYS A 46 27.59 -15.52 30.64
C LYS A 46 26.80 -16.02 29.42
N THR A 47 26.24 -15.13 28.67
CA THR A 47 25.32 -15.51 27.60
C THR A 47 25.90 -15.37 26.20
N ASP A 48 27.16 -14.93 26.06
CA ASP A 48 27.78 -14.58 24.76
C ASP A 48 26.94 -13.57 23.95
N ALA A 49 26.29 -12.65 24.67
CA ALA A 49 25.39 -11.67 24.07
C ALA A 49 26.13 -10.63 23.24
N LEU A 50 25.53 -10.22 22.11
CA LEU A 50 26.05 -9.25 21.15
C LEU A 50 25.28 -7.93 21.16
N GLY A 51 24.01 -7.93 21.52
CA GLY A 51 23.11 -6.80 21.37
C GLY A 51 23.38 -5.63 22.32
N ILE A 52 24.07 -5.86 23.44
CA ILE A 52 24.43 -4.84 24.43
C ILE A 52 25.83 -5.11 24.98
N ILE A 53 26.67 -4.10 25.00
CA ILE A 53 28.05 -4.17 25.49
C ILE A 53 28.37 -3.01 26.42
N SER A 54 29.25 -3.24 27.39
CA SER A 54 29.79 -2.19 28.25
C SER A 54 31.29 -2.02 28.06
N LYS A 55 31.77 -0.77 28.02
CA LYS A 55 33.19 -0.43 27.97
C LYS A 55 33.54 0.43 29.18
N ALA A 56 34.61 0.09 29.84
CA ALA A 56 35.16 0.87 30.96
C ALA A 56 36.12 1.97 30.47
N GLY A 57 36.37 3.01 31.30
CA GLY A 57 37.32 4.07 31.03
C GLY A 57 36.71 5.43 30.74
N ARG A 58 37.59 6.43 30.50
CA ARG A 58 37.19 7.84 30.29
C ARG A 58 36.18 8.02 29.15
N TYR A 59 36.22 7.19 28.13
CA TYR A 59 35.32 7.17 26.98
C TYR A 59 34.45 5.89 26.98
N GLY A 60 34.29 5.31 28.17
CA GLY A 60 33.45 4.14 28.38
C GLY A 60 31.96 4.47 28.33
N GLY A 61 31.14 3.42 28.34
CA GLY A 61 29.68 3.54 28.35
C GLY A 61 29.04 2.20 28.03
N THR A 62 27.71 2.20 28.06
CA THR A 62 26.92 1.08 27.57
C THR A 62 26.43 1.40 26.17
N TYR A 63 26.70 0.50 25.25
CA TYR A 63 26.30 0.58 23.85
C TYR A 63 25.34 -0.55 23.56
N ALA A 64 24.28 -0.29 22.84
CA ALA A 64 23.27 -1.28 22.50
C ALA A 64 22.86 -1.17 21.03
N ASP A 65 22.37 -2.27 20.48
CA ASP A 65 21.68 -2.21 19.19
C ASP A 65 20.48 -1.24 19.25
N LYS A 66 20.09 -0.71 18.09
CA LYS A 66 18.99 0.27 17.98
C LYS A 66 17.69 -0.22 18.60
N ASP A 67 17.35 -1.51 18.41
CA ASP A 67 16.09 -2.06 18.91
C ASP A 67 16.07 -2.11 20.44
N ILE A 68 17.22 -2.48 21.04
CA ILE A 68 17.42 -2.48 22.51
C ILE A 68 17.42 -1.04 23.04
N ALA A 69 18.03 -0.10 22.30
CA ALA A 69 18.03 1.31 22.66
C ALA A 69 16.62 1.92 22.60
N PHE A 70 15.80 1.54 21.63
CA PHE A 70 14.39 1.94 21.53
C PHE A 70 13.56 1.40 22.71
N GLU A 71 13.72 0.11 23.07
CA GLU A 71 13.03 -0.48 24.23
C GLU A 71 13.39 0.25 25.51
N PHE A 72 14.67 0.55 25.72
CA PHE A 72 15.14 1.35 26.85
C PHE A 72 14.54 2.76 26.86
N GLY A 73 14.49 3.41 25.69
CA GLY A 73 13.86 4.72 25.53
C GLY A 73 12.36 4.70 25.86
N MET A 74 11.65 3.66 25.44
CA MET A 74 10.24 3.45 25.77
C MET A 74 10.01 3.23 27.27
N TRP A 75 10.94 2.55 27.93
CA TRP A 75 10.87 2.33 29.38
C TRP A 75 11.09 3.62 30.18
N ILE A 76 12.06 4.46 29.76
CA ILE A 76 12.36 5.72 30.45
C ILE A 76 11.31 6.80 30.20
N SER A 77 10.80 6.89 28.97
CA SER A 77 9.94 7.99 28.55
C SER A 77 8.59 7.50 28.01
N PRO A 78 7.50 7.62 28.81
CA PRO A 78 6.14 7.33 28.31
C PRO A 78 5.76 8.16 27.08
N LYS A 79 6.28 9.41 27.00
CA LYS A 79 6.08 10.27 25.82
C LYS A 79 6.74 9.68 24.57
N PHE A 80 7.96 9.18 24.70
CA PHE A 80 8.67 8.52 23.59
C PHE A 80 7.93 7.25 23.15
N LYS A 81 7.47 6.43 24.09
CA LYS A 81 6.65 5.24 23.82
C LYS A 81 5.39 5.60 23.02
N LEU A 82 4.68 6.66 23.44
CA LEU A 82 3.47 7.11 22.73
C LEU A 82 3.77 7.61 21.33
N LEU A 83 4.88 8.32 21.13
CA LEU A 83 5.33 8.77 19.79
C LEU A 83 5.61 7.59 18.86
N LEU A 84 6.26 6.54 19.35
CA LEU A 84 6.53 5.32 18.55
C LEU A 84 5.23 4.61 18.17
N ILE A 85 4.29 4.45 19.12
CA ILE A 85 2.98 3.84 18.85
C ILE A 85 2.24 4.63 17.77
N LYS A 86 2.16 5.95 17.90
CA LYS A 86 1.50 6.82 16.91
C LYS A 86 2.22 6.83 15.56
N GLY A 87 3.53 6.77 15.55
CA GLY A 87 4.34 6.61 14.35
C GLY A 87 4.04 5.30 13.62
N PHE A 88 3.96 4.19 14.36
CA PHE A 88 3.61 2.88 13.82
C PHE A 88 2.19 2.85 13.24
N GLU A 89 1.19 3.39 13.97
CA GLU A 89 -0.19 3.48 13.50
C GLU A 89 -0.28 4.25 12.18
N ARG A 90 0.44 5.39 12.08
CA ARG A 90 0.49 6.19 10.86
C ARG A 90 1.11 5.44 9.69
N LEU A 91 2.28 4.82 9.89
CA LEU A 91 2.97 4.05 8.85
C LEU A 91 2.12 2.86 8.38
N LYS A 92 1.44 2.18 9.30
CA LYS A 92 0.53 1.08 8.97
C LYS A 92 -0.65 1.54 8.12
N ALA A 93 -1.23 2.70 8.46
CA ALA A 93 -2.32 3.28 7.68
C ALA A 93 -1.87 3.73 6.28
N GLU A 94 -0.65 4.29 6.16
CA GLU A 94 -0.05 4.66 4.88
C GLU A 94 0.26 3.42 4.02
N GLU A 95 0.82 2.37 4.62
CA GLU A 95 1.10 1.10 3.95
C GLU A 95 -0.18 0.46 3.39
N GLN A 96 -1.25 0.41 4.18
CA GLN A 96 -2.55 -0.11 3.73
C GLN A 96 -3.12 0.68 2.56
N LYS A 97 -3.01 2.02 2.59
CA LYS A 97 -3.41 2.87 1.46
C LYS A 97 -2.59 2.57 0.20
N GLN A 98 -1.28 2.41 0.33
CA GLN A 98 -0.40 2.10 -0.81
C GLN A 98 -0.68 0.72 -1.42
N ILE A 99 -0.91 -0.31 -0.60
CA ILE A 99 -1.26 -1.64 -1.08
C ILE A 99 -2.57 -1.59 -1.87
N GLY A 100 -3.60 -0.92 -1.34
CA GLY A 100 -4.88 -0.72 -2.03
C GLY A 100 -4.72 0.04 -3.35
N TRP A 101 -3.88 1.07 -3.37
CA TRP A 101 -3.59 1.86 -4.57
C TRP A 101 -2.84 1.05 -5.64
N ASN A 102 -1.84 0.27 -5.26
CA ASN A 102 -1.06 -0.56 -6.18
C ASN A 102 -1.91 -1.66 -6.81
N ALA A 103 -2.74 -2.36 -6.03
CA ALA A 103 -3.65 -3.37 -6.55
C ALA A 103 -4.64 -2.78 -7.57
N LYS A 104 -5.23 -1.62 -7.29
CA LYS A 104 -6.13 -0.92 -8.22
C LYS A 104 -5.41 -0.47 -9.49
N ARG A 105 -4.19 0.02 -9.38
CA ARG A 105 -3.38 0.43 -10.53
C ARG A 105 -3.06 -0.76 -11.45
N GLU A 106 -2.72 -1.90 -10.89
CA GLU A 106 -2.45 -3.11 -11.69
C GLU A 106 -3.73 -3.64 -12.36
N LEU A 107 -4.86 -3.66 -11.66
CA LEU A 107 -6.15 -4.02 -12.26
C LEU A 107 -6.53 -3.08 -13.41
N SER A 108 -6.35 -1.77 -13.23
CA SER A 108 -6.62 -0.79 -14.31
C SER A 108 -5.72 -1.01 -15.52
N LYS A 109 -4.44 -1.33 -15.34
CA LYS A 109 -3.54 -1.66 -16.47
C LYS A 109 -4.00 -2.91 -17.22
N ILE A 110 -4.41 -3.96 -16.50
CA ILE A 110 -4.88 -5.21 -17.09
C ILE A 110 -6.16 -4.95 -17.90
N ASN A 111 -7.14 -4.25 -17.32
CA ASN A 111 -8.41 -3.93 -17.98
C ASN A 111 -8.19 -3.04 -19.21
N TYR A 112 -7.32 -2.03 -19.10
CA TYR A 112 -6.94 -1.20 -20.24
C TYR A 112 -6.31 -2.04 -21.36
N ARG A 113 -5.46 -3.00 -21.06
CA ARG A 113 -4.87 -3.91 -22.05
C ARG A 113 -5.92 -4.79 -22.70
N ILE A 114 -6.82 -5.40 -21.92
CA ILE A 114 -7.92 -6.22 -22.44
C ILE A 114 -8.79 -5.38 -23.39
N HIS A 115 -9.12 -4.16 -23.01
CA HIS A 115 -9.92 -3.25 -23.82
C HIS A 115 -9.19 -2.87 -25.13
N THR A 116 -7.92 -2.47 -25.06
CA THR A 116 -7.14 -2.10 -26.24
C THR A 116 -6.92 -3.27 -27.20
N ASP A 117 -6.74 -4.49 -26.66
CA ASP A 117 -6.63 -5.70 -27.49
C ASP A 117 -7.97 -6.01 -28.21
N ALA A 118 -9.11 -5.84 -27.54
CA ALA A 118 -10.42 -5.99 -28.17
C ALA A 118 -10.63 -4.97 -29.32
N ILE A 119 -10.28 -3.70 -29.09
CA ILE A 119 -10.32 -2.65 -30.14
C ILE A 119 -9.43 -3.05 -31.31
N LYS A 120 -8.18 -3.43 -31.04
CA LYS A 120 -7.20 -3.82 -32.06
C LYS A 120 -7.71 -4.96 -32.94
N ASN A 121 -8.31 -5.95 -32.33
CA ASN A 121 -8.68 -7.18 -33.03
C ASN A 121 -9.99 -7.05 -33.80
N ASN A 122 -10.92 -6.19 -33.36
CA ASN A 122 -12.28 -6.11 -33.91
C ASN A 122 -12.62 -4.81 -34.61
N LEU A 123 -11.98 -3.69 -34.23
CA LEU A 123 -12.36 -2.35 -34.69
C LEU A 123 -11.29 -1.68 -35.57
N VAL A 124 -10.04 -2.20 -35.58
CA VAL A 124 -8.94 -1.64 -36.37
C VAL A 124 -8.75 -2.45 -37.66
N PRO A 125 -9.14 -1.93 -38.84
CA PRO A 125 -8.82 -2.54 -40.13
C PRO A 125 -7.31 -2.61 -40.35
N LYS A 126 -6.86 -3.66 -41.08
CA LYS A 126 -5.43 -3.90 -41.33
C LYS A 126 -4.75 -2.86 -42.21
N GLU A 127 -5.53 -2.12 -42.97
CA GLU A 127 -5.06 -1.16 -43.98
C GLU A 127 -4.87 0.26 -43.45
N LEU A 128 -5.18 0.52 -42.18
CA LEU A 128 -5.12 1.86 -41.61
C LEU A 128 -3.69 2.35 -41.34
N THR A 129 -3.45 3.62 -41.57
CA THR A 129 -2.23 4.30 -41.16
C THR A 129 -2.18 4.45 -39.64
N LYS A 130 -0.97 4.66 -39.08
CA LYS A 130 -0.76 4.83 -37.65
C LYS A 130 -1.61 5.96 -37.03
N ASN A 131 -1.80 7.05 -37.76
CA ASN A 131 -2.62 8.17 -37.29
C ASN A 131 -4.12 7.82 -37.25
N GLN A 132 -4.62 7.09 -38.23
CA GLN A 132 -6.00 6.59 -38.24
C GLN A 132 -6.24 5.57 -37.11
N ILE A 133 -5.28 4.69 -36.84
CA ILE A 133 -5.34 3.75 -35.71
C ILE A 133 -5.45 4.51 -34.37
N ASN A 134 -4.61 5.54 -34.17
CA ASN A 134 -4.67 6.36 -32.96
C ASN A 134 -6.02 7.08 -32.80
N PHE A 135 -6.66 7.46 -33.91
CA PHE A 135 -7.98 8.06 -33.90
C PHE A 135 -9.05 7.07 -33.41
N VAL A 136 -9.03 5.83 -33.89
CA VAL A 136 -9.95 4.77 -33.43
C VAL A 136 -9.80 4.54 -31.92
N TYR A 137 -8.58 4.47 -31.40
CA TYR A 137 -8.37 4.33 -29.97
C TYR A 137 -8.86 5.54 -29.16
N ALA A 138 -8.72 6.75 -29.69
CA ALA A 138 -9.22 7.96 -29.05
C ALA A 138 -10.76 8.00 -29.01
N GLU A 139 -11.43 7.63 -30.10
CA GLU A 139 -12.88 7.52 -30.16
C GLU A 139 -13.41 6.48 -29.16
N GLU A 140 -12.78 5.32 -29.08
CA GLU A 140 -13.18 4.27 -28.14
C GLU A 140 -12.92 4.66 -26.67
N ALA A 141 -11.87 5.42 -26.40
CA ALA A 141 -11.64 5.99 -25.08
C ALA A 141 -12.73 7.03 -24.71
N ASP A 142 -13.21 7.81 -25.70
CA ASP A 142 -14.27 8.78 -25.49
C ASP A 142 -15.64 8.14 -25.30
N VAL A 143 -15.91 6.95 -25.84
CA VAL A 143 -17.11 6.15 -25.48
C VAL A 143 -17.18 5.91 -23.97
N LEU A 144 -16.06 5.52 -23.35
CA LEU A 144 -15.99 5.29 -21.89
C LEU A 144 -16.10 6.60 -21.11
N ASN A 145 -15.43 7.66 -21.57
CA ASN A 145 -15.50 8.97 -20.94
C ASN A 145 -16.93 9.53 -20.97
N MET A 146 -17.62 9.41 -22.12
CA MET A 146 -19.01 9.80 -22.26
C MET A 146 -19.94 8.97 -21.37
N ALA A 147 -19.71 7.66 -21.28
CA ALA A 147 -20.54 6.77 -20.48
C ALA A 147 -20.47 7.10 -18.98
N LEU A 148 -19.28 7.47 -18.47
CA LEU A 148 -19.05 7.70 -17.05
C LEU A 148 -19.14 9.17 -16.66
N PHE A 149 -18.47 10.07 -17.41
CA PHE A 149 -18.31 11.48 -17.06
C PHE A 149 -19.25 12.41 -17.85
N GLY A 150 -19.96 11.89 -18.85
CA GLY A 150 -20.86 12.67 -19.70
C GLY A 150 -20.15 13.67 -20.64
N MET A 151 -18.84 13.50 -20.87
CA MET A 151 -18.05 14.36 -21.74
C MET A 151 -16.85 13.64 -22.36
N THR A 152 -16.39 14.11 -23.51
CA THR A 152 -15.18 13.62 -24.18
C THR A 152 -13.91 14.18 -23.54
N ALA A 153 -12.76 13.58 -23.84
CA ALA A 153 -11.46 14.09 -23.40
C ALA A 153 -11.19 15.51 -23.93
N LYS A 154 -11.69 15.86 -25.12
CA LYS A 154 -11.56 17.19 -25.69
C LYS A 154 -12.41 18.20 -24.92
N GLU A 155 -13.69 17.91 -24.71
CA GLU A 155 -14.61 18.80 -23.97
C GLU A 155 -14.11 19.07 -22.54
N TRP A 156 -13.52 18.08 -21.92
CA TRP A 156 -12.93 18.25 -20.58
C TRP A 156 -11.73 19.22 -20.61
N ARG A 157 -10.82 19.07 -21.58
CA ARG A 157 -9.66 19.96 -21.74
C ARG A 157 -10.09 21.39 -22.03
N ASP A 158 -11.09 21.57 -22.90
CA ASP A 158 -11.61 22.88 -23.25
C ASP A 158 -12.24 23.61 -22.04
N LYS A 159 -12.85 22.83 -21.11
CA LYS A 159 -13.41 23.35 -19.86
C LYS A 159 -12.36 23.56 -18.75
N ASN A 160 -11.20 22.93 -18.85
CA ASN A 160 -10.16 22.96 -17.82
C ASN A 160 -8.77 23.28 -18.38
N PRO A 161 -8.59 24.45 -19.04
CA PRO A 161 -7.35 24.80 -19.74
C PRO A 161 -6.12 24.92 -18.84
N GLU A 162 -6.34 25.21 -17.55
CA GLU A 162 -5.26 25.32 -16.53
C GLU A 162 -4.73 23.96 -16.07
N LEU A 163 -5.51 22.89 -16.23
CA LEU A 163 -5.16 21.58 -15.70
C LEU A 163 -4.33 20.80 -16.71
N LYS A 164 -3.24 20.17 -16.24
CA LYS A 164 -2.40 19.29 -17.05
C LYS A 164 -2.90 17.86 -16.94
N GLY A 165 -2.84 17.11 -18.06
CA GLY A 165 -3.25 15.70 -18.09
C GLY A 165 -4.61 15.49 -18.75
N ASN A 166 -5.39 14.57 -18.23
CA ASN A 166 -6.68 14.17 -18.79
C ASN A 166 -7.73 13.97 -17.66
N ILE A 167 -9.00 13.79 -18.03
CA ILE A 167 -10.12 13.63 -17.10
C ILE A 167 -9.89 12.50 -16.08
N ARG A 168 -9.19 11.42 -16.45
CA ARG A 168 -8.93 10.27 -15.58
C ARG A 168 -7.93 10.58 -14.47
N ASP A 169 -7.04 11.55 -14.67
CA ASP A 169 -6.06 11.98 -13.67
C ASP A 169 -6.72 12.71 -12.49
N TYR A 170 -7.93 13.23 -12.70
CA TYR A 170 -8.73 13.97 -11.71
C TYR A 170 -9.95 13.19 -11.23
N ALA A 171 -10.11 11.94 -11.69
CA ALA A 171 -11.22 11.09 -11.30
C ALA A 171 -11.08 10.61 -9.85
N THR A 172 -12.20 10.50 -9.16
CA THR A 172 -12.29 9.91 -7.83
C THR A 172 -11.99 8.41 -7.86
N MET A 173 -11.74 7.82 -6.71
CA MET A 173 -11.50 6.39 -6.61
C MET A 173 -12.69 5.56 -7.11
N ASN A 174 -13.92 5.98 -6.80
CA ASN A 174 -15.14 5.31 -7.25
C ASN A 174 -15.30 5.37 -8.77
N GLU A 175 -14.99 6.52 -9.37
CA GLU A 175 -14.99 6.69 -10.82
C GLU A 175 -13.93 5.81 -11.50
N LEU A 176 -12.72 5.70 -10.92
CA LEU A 176 -11.66 4.82 -11.46
C LEU A 176 -12.03 3.33 -11.37
N ILE A 177 -12.69 2.91 -10.29
CA ILE A 177 -13.22 1.54 -10.16
C ILE A 177 -14.30 1.29 -11.20
N CYS A 178 -15.25 2.20 -11.35
CA CYS A 178 -16.29 2.12 -12.36
C CYS A 178 -15.70 2.07 -13.77
N LEU A 179 -14.74 2.95 -14.09
CA LEU A 179 -14.06 2.98 -15.38
C LEU A 179 -13.39 1.64 -15.72
N ALA A 180 -12.68 1.03 -14.78
CA ALA A 180 -12.03 -0.27 -14.98
C ALA A 180 -13.05 -1.37 -15.30
N ASN A 181 -14.22 -1.35 -14.66
CA ASN A 181 -15.31 -2.27 -14.97
C ASN A 181 -15.91 -2.01 -16.36
N LEU A 182 -16.09 -0.72 -16.73
CA LEU A 182 -16.60 -0.34 -18.05
C LEU A 182 -15.61 -0.73 -19.16
N GLU A 183 -14.30 -0.62 -18.96
CA GLU A 183 -13.27 -1.08 -19.91
C GLU A 183 -13.41 -2.57 -20.21
N ASN A 184 -13.60 -3.39 -19.16
CA ASN A 184 -13.79 -4.82 -19.32
C ASN A 184 -15.11 -5.14 -20.06
N LEU A 185 -16.22 -4.54 -19.64
CA LEU A 185 -17.52 -4.74 -20.27
C LEU A 185 -17.52 -4.27 -21.74
N ASN A 186 -16.90 -3.13 -22.04
CA ASN A 186 -16.79 -2.66 -23.42
C ASN A 186 -15.99 -3.63 -24.28
N SER A 187 -14.95 -4.27 -23.76
CA SER A 187 -14.20 -5.31 -24.49
C SER A 187 -15.10 -6.50 -24.88
N VAL A 188 -16.00 -6.92 -23.99
CA VAL A 188 -16.97 -7.97 -24.27
C VAL A 188 -17.95 -7.54 -25.34
N PHE A 189 -18.52 -6.33 -25.23
CA PHE A 189 -19.46 -5.79 -26.23
C PHE A 189 -18.83 -5.58 -27.61
N ILE A 190 -17.54 -5.21 -27.66
CA ILE A 190 -16.78 -5.13 -28.91
C ILE A 190 -16.62 -6.52 -29.53
N ASN A 191 -16.27 -7.54 -28.75
CA ASN A 191 -16.13 -8.92 -29.21
C ASN A 191 -17.46 -9.51 -29.68
N GLU A 192 -18.58 -9.10 -29.11
CA GLU A 192 -19.93 -9.45 -29.52
C GLU A 192 -20.40 -8.71 -30.79
N GLY A 193 -19.60 -7.73 -31.26
CA GLY A 193 -19.90 -6.96 -32.46
C GLY A 193 -20.99 -5.87 -32.27
N LEU A 194 -21.24 -5.43 -31.05
CA LEU A 194 -22.22 -4.35 -30.80
C LEU A 194 -21.73 -3.03 -31.40
N LYS A 195 -22.67 -2.28 -31.98
CA LYS A 195 -22.39 -0.93 -32.51
C LYS A 195 -22.02 0.04 -31.38
N GLN A 196 -21.20 1.02 -31.72
CA GLN A 196 -20.71 2.02 -30.75
C GLN A 196 -21.83 2.74 -29.99
N SER A 197 -22.93 3.13 -30.68
CA SER A 197 -24.09 3.77 -30.04
C SER A 197 -24.78 2.86 -29.00
N GLU A 198 -24.94 1.58 -29.32
CA GLU A 198 -25.53 0.59 -28.40
C GLU A 198 -24.63 0.33 -27.21
N ARG A 199 -23.30 0.27 -27.43
CA ARG A 199 -22.31 0.12 -26.36
C ARG A 199 -22.35 1.31 -25.41
N LEU A 200 -22.36 2.54 -25.94
CA LEU A 200 -22.44 3.77 -25.15
C LEU A 200 -23.69 3.77 -24.25
N GLU A 201 -24.86 3.44 -24.78
CA GLU A 201 -26.10 3.41 -24.01
C GLU A 201 -26.05 2.38 -22.88
N LYS A 202 -25.59 1.16 -23.17
CA LYS A 202 -25.46 0.10 -22.16
C LYS A 202 -24.44 0.47 -21.08
N LEU A 203 -23.27 0.97 -21.46
CA LEU A 203 -22.20 1.38 -20.56
C LEU A 203 -22.64 2.53 -19.64
N ASN A 204 -23.37 3.51 -20.16
CA ASN A 204 -23.91 4.61 -19.37
C ASN A 204 -24.91 4.12 -18.30
N LYS A 205 -25.85 3.24 -18.66
CA LYS A 205 -26.77 2.63 -17.69
C LYS A 205 -26.02 1.87 -16.58
N ILE A 206 -24.98 1.12 -16.95
CA ILE A 206 -24.15 0.40 -16.01
C ILE A 206 -23.35 1.36 -15.11
N ALA A 207 -22.76 2.43 -15.69
CA ALA A 207 -22.05 3.46 -14.96
C ALA A 207 -22.93 4.10 -13.88
N ILE A 208 -24.13 4.51 -14.22
CA ILE A 208 -25.09 5.10 -13.28
C ILE A 208 -25.37 4.14 -12.11
N SER A 209 -25.70 2.88 -12.41
CA SER A 209 -25.99 1.87 -11.38
C SER A 209 -24.79 1.59 -10.47
N GLN A 210 -23.59 1.45 -11.05
CA GLN A 210 -22.36 1.18 -10.28
C GLN A 210 -21.95 2.38 -9.42
N MET A 211 -22.05 3.60 -9.94
CA MET A 211 -21.72 4.81 -9.18
C MET A 211 -22.67 5.03 -8.00
N GLN A 212 -23.94 4.70 -8.13
CA GLN A 212 -24.89 4.71 -7.00
C GLN A 212 -24.42 3.77 -5.88
N ILE A 213 -24.10 2.51 -6.20
CA ILE A 213 -23.63 1.52 -5.23
C ILE A 213 -22.31 1.94 -4.58
N LEU A 214 -21.34 2.42 -5.37
CA LEU A 214 -20.03 2.82 -4.88
C LEU A 214 -20.13 4.02 -3.93
N ASN A 215 -20.93 5.02 -4.26
CA ASN A 215 -21.13 6.19 -3.42
C ASN A 215 -21.91 5.87 -2.13
N ASP A 216 -22.89 4.99 -2.17
CA ASP A 216 -23.63 4.52 -0.99
C ASP A 216 -22.73 3.69 -0.05
N THR A 217 -21.76 2.99 -0.61
CA THR A 217 -20.81 2.20 0.17
C THR A 217 -19.85 3.08 0.97
N ASP A 218 -19.33 4.17 0.38
CA ASP A 218 -18.44 5.11 1.07
C ASP A 218 -19.12 5.78 2.27
N ILE A 219 -20.42 6.08 2.18
CA ILE A 219 -21.20 6.67 3.27
C ILE A 219 -21.33 5.70 4.47
N LYS A 220 -21.36 4.39 4.23
CA LYS A 220 -21.47 3.38 5.30
C LYS A 220 -20.18 3.20 6.10
N TYR A 221 -19.01 3.44 5.49
CA TYR A 221 -17.71 3.33 6.16
C TYR A 221 -17.29 4.61 6.88
N LEU A 222 -18.00 5.72 6.67
CA LEU A 222 -17.75 7.02 7.34
C LEU A 222 -18.63 7.24 8.58
N LYS A 223 -19.50 6.30 8.95
CA LYS A 223 -20.29 6.26 10.18
C LYS A 223 -19.74 5.22 11.15
#